data_6ac336acad4b13890c892ae9b18ba48b
#
_entry.id   6ac336acad4b13890c892ae9b18ba48b
#
_cell.length_a   1.000
_cell.length_b   1.000
_cell.length_c   1.000
_cell.angle_alpha   90.00
_cell.angle_beta   90.00
_cell.angle_gamma   90.00
#
_symmetry.space_group_name_H-M   'P 1'
#
loop_
_entity.id
_entity.type
_entity.pdbx_description
1 polymer ?
#
loop_
_entity_poly.entity_id
_entity_poly.type
_entity_poly.pdbx_seq_one_letter_code
_entity_poly.pdbx_strand_id
1 'polypeptide(L)'
;EISLPRPGGKDAEEAFRQWMQSKGLSPADASKDSSKWSNISLDLNPGLRNSNPNLFYWSRRYQHQFGILKTKERTDILRKHLPNAGIGANYSPHYPTEHRYLGEVHKWVTTFRQEAMTQPWSEDYIFQMPVCTPQVNNINLDLLRAGVRGKAKQKIHYYCMAHWPSNRPDTWRRLFYGALGHGMQIVNLFEFRPVQVAYTENHVTHKDTYAEVLKAFRELGTFEHIVQTGRPRFGQAALWFSETSDIWGDNEGSFAAAKRTLYTAIRQQEIPLDFLVEADATAGTLAKYKVLYLTDRHVSNAASKHISEWVKNGGILFCTAGAGMFDEYNNPNASLRSIQGVDLQSIIEPKESQVSMVKQDLPFAKPIDTIKWNGGRLEIFGAKAILQLRKPTLLSKKAKILASFPNGSPALIKHPSAKGTSYTCAFLPGLSYYRNATPMVPVDRSSSIKSLIHFLPTQFNDTARILIDLPAKSLTKPVRCSAPLIESCILDSPKGTAIVLVNWTREIQKGLTVILGQNFPPGPVRLASGQAVNRSGNRLTLDLNIAESIIFNNF
;
A
#
# COMPACT_ATOMS: atom_id res chain seq x y z
N GLU A 1 4.98 10.42 -17.92
CA GLU A 1 5.39 9.17 -17.31
C GLU A 1 6.90 9.01 -17.34
N ILE A 2 7.45 8.44 -16.28
CA ILE A 2 8.88 8.30 -16.18
C ILE A 2 9.30 6.84 -16.23
N SER A 3 10.29 6.56 -17.09
CA SER A 3 11.11 5.35 -17.01
C SER A 3 12.48 5.72 -16.48
N LEU A 4 12.90 5.09 -15.40
CA LEU A 4 14.26 5.28 -14.90
C LEU A 4 15.27 4.71 -15.90
N PRO A 5 16.44 5.36 -16.09
CA PRO A 5 17.49 4.87 -16.96
C PRO A 5 17.90 3.43 -16.64
N ARG A 6 18.21 2.66 -17.67
CA ARG A 6 18.70 1.27 -17.54
C ARG A 6 20.19 1.19 -17.81
N PRO A 7 20.93 0.35 -17.11
CA PRO A 7 22.35 0.14 -17.39
C PRO A 7 22.54 -0.61 -18.72
N GLY A 8 23.60 -0.28 -19.46
CA GLY A 8 23.99 -0.95 -20.68
C GLY A 8 25.42 -0.61 -21.09
N GLY A 9 26.03 -1.50 -21.88
CA GLY A 9 27.41 -1.36 -22.37
C GLY A 9 28.48 -1.78 -21.35
N LYS A 10 29.74 -1.76 -21.78
CA LYS A 10 30.89 -2.21 -20.96
C LYS A 10 31.08 -1.40 -19.68
N ASP A 11 30.82 -0.09 -19.73
CA ASP A 11 30.95 0.78 -18.57
C ASP A 11 29.96 0.40 -17.46
N ALA A 12 28.78 -0.11 -17.82
CA ALA A 12 27.80 -0.56 -16.85
C ALA A 12 28.22 -1.83 -16.12
N GLU A 13 28.97 -2.72 -16.76
CA GLU A 13 29.49 -3.93 -16.11
C GLU A 13 30.54 -3.60 -15.06
N GLU A 14 31.49 -2.69 -15.40
CA GLU A 14 32.50 -2.24 -14.44
C GLU A 14 31.85 -1.49 -13.27
N ALA A 15 30.92 -0.58 -13.55
CA ALA A 15 30.18 0.13 -12.53
C ALA A 15 29.34 -0.82 -11.64
N PHE A 16 28.81 -1.91 -12.20
CA PHE A 16 28.13 -2.94 -11.43
C PHE A 16 29.07 -3.63 -10.44
N ARG A 17 30.26 -4.05 -10.89
CA ARG A 17 31.26 -4.69 -10.02
C ARG A 17 31.70 -3.75 -8.90
N GLN A 18 32.00 -2.50 -9.23
CA GLN A 18 32.38 -1.45 -8.26
C GLN A 18 31.27 -1.20 -7.25
N TRP A 19 30.01 -1.16 -7.72
CA TRP A 19 28.86 -1.00 -6.84
C TRP A 19 28.71 -2.18 -5.87
N MET A 20 28.89 -3.41 -6.32
CA MET A 20 28.85 -4.58 -5.45
C MET A 20 29.99 -4.53 -4.41
N GLN A 21 31.20 -4.19 -4.83
CA GLN A 21 32.34 -4.01 -3.92
C GLN A 21 32.06 -2.92 -2.87
N SER A 22 31.45 -1.81 -3.27
CA SER A 22 31.04 -0.73 -2.35
C SER A 22 30.04 -1.16 -1.29
N LYS A 23 29.35 -2.28 -1.50
CA LYS A 23 28.45 -2.93 -0.51
C LYS A 23 29.15 -3.94 0.38
N GLY A 24 30.48 -4.09 0.24
CA GLY A 24 31.25 -5.09 0.99
C GLY A 24 31.01 -6.53 0.51
N LEU A 25 30.51 -6.71 -0.71
CA LEU A 25 30.23 -8.02 -1.29
C LEU A 25 31.51 -8.61 -1.92
N SER A 26 31.54 -9.91 -2.03
CA SER A 26 32.56 -10.70 -2.74
C SER A 26 32.01 -11.23 -4.08
N PRO A 27 32.84 -11.72 -4.99
CA PRO A 27 32.36 -12.38 -6.20
C PRO A 27 31.43 -13.56 -5.92
N ALA A 28 31.68 -14.31 -4.83
CA ALA A 28 30.88 -15.44 -4.41
C ALA A 28 29.44 -15.05 -4.00
N ASP A 29 29.20 -13.79 -3.59
CA ASP A 29 27.86 -13.29 -3.29
C ASP A 29 27.02 -13.09 -4.56
N ALA A 30 27.67 -12.85 -5.72
CA ALA A 30 26.99 -12.80 -7.01
C ALA A 30 26.89 -14.18 -7.67
N SER A 31 27.90 -15.03 -7.51
CA SER A 31 27.93 -16.38 -8.06
C SER A 31 28.75 -17.28 -7.18
N LYS A 32 28.12 -18.28 -6.58
CA LYS A 32 28.76 -19.14 -5.55
C LYS A 32 30.10 -19.76 -5.97
N ASP A 33 30.26 -19.99 -7.27
CA ASP A 33 31.46 -20.62 -7.83
C ASP A 33 32.52 -19.61 -8.31
N SER A 34 32.27 -18.31 -8.12
CA SER A 34 33.20 -17.25 -8.59
C SER A 34 34.11 -16.75 -7.48
N SER A 35 35.41 -16.77 -7.76
CA SER A 35 36.45 -16.20 -6.87
C SER A 35 37.01 -14.85 -7.36
N LYS A 36 36.68 -14.44 -8.60
CA LYS A 36 37.23 -13.23 -9.26
C LYS A 36 36.13 -12.35 -9.79
N TRP A 37 36.27 -11.04 -9.59
CA TRP A 37 35.34 -10.04 -10.14
C TRP A 37 35.27 -10.04 -11.67
N SER A 38 36.34 -10.40 -12.35
CA SER A 38 36.38 -10.54 -13.82
C SER A 38 35.36 -11.55 -14.37
N ASN A 39 34.90 -12.49 -13.53
CA ASN A 39 33.93 -13.50 -13.90
C ASN A 39 32.47 -13.08 -13.61
N ILE A 40 32.30 -11.89 -13.04
CA ILE A 40 30.98 -11.36 -12.71
C ILE A 40 30.60 -10.30 -13.74
N SER A 41 29.54 -10.59 -14.50
CA SER A 41 28.95 -9.67 -15.48
C SER A 41 27.53 -9.31 -15.09
N LEU A 42 27.13 -8.06 -15.39
CA LEU A 42 25.77 -7.64 -15.24
C LEU A 42 24.89 -8.41 -16.23
N ASP A 43 23.94 -9.18 -15.71
CA ASP A 43 23.01 -9.95 -16.56
C ASP A 43 21.58 -9.77 -16.08
N LEU A 44 20.74 -9.21 -16.96
CA LEU A 44 19.32 -8.96 -16.70
C LEU A 44 18.40 -10.05 -17.28
N ASN A 45 18.96 -11.17 -17.72
CA ASN A 45 18.20 -12.29 -18.26
C ASN A 45 17.28 -12.89 -17.17
N PRO A 46 15.96 -12.99 -17.42
CA PRO A 46 15.02 -13.61 -16.47
C PRO A 46 15.34 -15.08 -16.15
N GLY A 47 15.99 -15.79 -17.06
CA GLY A 47 16.39 -17.20 -16.87
C GLY A 47 17.34 -17.42 -15.68
N LEU A 48 18.12 -16.40 -15.32
CA LEU A 48 18.99 -16.46 -14.13
C LEU A 48 18.23 -16.69 -12.81
N ARG A 49 16.93 -16.39 -12.78
CA ARG A 49 16.08 -16.68 -11.62
C ARG A 49 16.25 -18.13 -11.12
N ASN A 50 16.42 -19.08 -12.05
CA ASN A 50 16.55 -20.50 -11.73
C ASN A 50 18.00 -20.98 -11.73
N SER A 51 18.86 -20.47 -12.62
CA SER A 51 20.24 -20.97 -12.79
C SER A 51 21.24 -20.26 -11.87
N ASN A 52 21.08 -18.97 -11.59
CA ASN A 52 21.91 -18.20 -10.69
C ASN A 52 21.11 -17.12 -9.96
N PRO A 53 20.32 -17.47 -8.93
CA PRO A 53 19.44 -16.56 -8.22
C PRO A 53 20.19 -15.38 -7.55
N ASN A 54 21.46 -15.59 -7.15
CA ASN A 54 22.27 -14.54 -6.57
C ASN A 54 22.56 -13.44 -7.60
N LEU A 55 23.08 -13.82 -8.78
CA LEU A 55 23.37 -12.87 -9.85
C LEU A 55 22.08 -12.20 -10.37
N PHE A 56 20.98 -12.96 -10.48
CA PHE A 56 19.66 -12.43 -10.81
C PHE A 56 19.28 -11.29 -9.87
N TYR A 57 19.34 -11.54 -8.55
CA TYR A 57 18.97 -10.54 -7.55
C TYR A 57 19.85 -9.30 -7.63
N TRP A 58 21.18 -9.45 -7.64
CA TRP A 58 22.10 -8.32 -7.64
C TRP A 58 22.06 -7.52 -8.93
N SER A 59 21.92 -8.16 -10.08
CA SER A 59 21.78 -7.48 -11.37
C SER A 59 20.49 -6.62 -11.42
N ARG A 60 19.37 -7.16 -10.94
CA ARG A 60 18.10 -6.41 -10.87
C ARG A 60 18.18 -5.27 -9.86
N ARG A 61 18.77 -5.50 -8.72
CA ARG A 61 18.93 -4.47 -7.71
C ARG A 61 19.86 -3.34 -8.18
N TYR A 62 20.92 -3.68 -8.89
CA TYR A 62 21.77 -2.68 -9.52
C TYR A 62 21.04 -1.89 -10.59
N GLN A 63 20.21 -2.52 -11.40
CA GLN A 63 19.37 -1.83 -12.39
C GLN A 63 18.51 -0.75 -11.72
N HIS A 64 17.90 -1.04 -10.57
CA HIS A 64 17.14 -0.06 -9.80
C HIS A 64 18.03 1.09 -9.32
N GLN A 65 19.16 0.77 -8.71
CA GLN A 65 20.09 1.77 -8.18
C GLN A 65 20.71 2.63 -9.28
N PHE A 66 21.08 2.04 -10.40
CA PHE A 66 21.59 2.77 -11.57
C PHE A 66 20.60 3.83 -12.04
N GLY A 67 19.35 3.46 -12.20
CA GLY A 67 18.28 4.37 -12.61
C GLY A 67 18.11 5.54 -11.66
N ILE A 68 18.17 5.29 -10.35
CA ILE A 68 18.10 6.31 -9.31
C ILE A 68 19.32 7.24 -9.38
N LEU A 69 20.54 6.71 -9.46
CA LEU A 69 21.77 7.51 -9.52
C LEU A 69 21.80 8.41 -10.76
N LYS A 70 21.44 7.88 -11.93
CA LYS A 70 21.38 8.67 -13.16
C LYS A 70 20.29 9.74 -13.14
N THR A 71 19.20 9.48 -12.49
CA THR A 71 18.15 10.49 -12.26
C THR A 71 18.64 11.57 -11.28
N LYS A 72 19.37 11.16 -10.23
CA LYS A 72 19.94 12.09 -9.27
C LYS A 72 20.98 13.02 -9.92
N GLU A 73 21.86 12.52 -10.77
CA GLU A 73 22.81 13.33 -11.52
C GLU A 73 22.09 14.47 -12.29
N ARG A 74 20.99 14.14 -12.97
CA ARG A 74 20.16 15.14 -13.68
C ARG A 74 19.52 16.15 -12.73
N THR A 75 18.99 15.68 -11.62
CA THR A 75 18.39 16.53 -10.59
C THR A 75 19.43 17.48 -9.99
N ASP A 76 20.63 16.99 -9.71
CA ASP A 76 21.73 17.79 -9.14
C ASP A 76 22.19 18.88 -10.14
N ILE A 77 22.20 18.59 -11.45
CA ILE A 77 22.47 19.60 -12.50
C ILE A 77 21.38 20.67 -12.50
N LEU A 78 20.11 20.27 -12.52
CA LEU A 78 18.98 21.22 -12.51
C LEU A 78 19.00 22.12 -11.27
N ARG A 79 19.34 21.56 -10.12
CA ARG A 79 19.39 22.30 -8.84
C ARG A 79 20.49 23.35 -8.79
N LYS A 80 21.56 23.24 -9.58
CA LYS A 80 22.55 24.32 -9.71
C LYS A 80 21.94 25.59 -10.28
N HIS A 81 20.95 25.45 -11.16
CA HIS A 81 20.30 26.58 -11.83
C HIS A 81 18.93 26.95 -11.19
N LEU A 82 18.29 25.98 -10.55
CA LEU A 82 16.95 26.11 -9.95
C LEU A 82 16.95 25.54 -8.51
N PRO A 83 17.67 26.18 -7.56
CA PRO A 83 17.93 25.61 -6.23
C PRO A 83 16.66 25.38 -5.40
N ASN A 84 15.60 26.14 -5.64
CA ASN A 84 14.33 26.06 -4.90
C ASN A 84 13.21 25.32 -5.65
N ALA A 85 13.47 24.86 -6.88
CA ALA A 85 12.45 24.15 -7.65
C ALA A 85 12.21 22.73 -7.11
N GLY A 86 10.96 22.33 -7.07
CA GLY A 86 10.57 20.93 -6.94
C GLY A 86 10.81 20.23 -8.26
N ILE A 87 11.66 19.18 -8.25
CA ILE A 87 11.99 18.39 -9.44
C ILE A 87 11.30 17.04 -9.30
N GLY A 88 10.39 16.77 -10.21
CA GLY A 88 9.58 15.56 -10.21
C GLY A 88 9.19 15.12 -11.60
N ALA A 89 8.54 13.99 -11.66
CA ALA A 89 7.90 13.49 -12.85
C ALA A 89 6.64 12.72 -12.47
N ASN A 90 5.70 12.63 -13.38
CA ASN A 90 4.48 11.88 -13.15
C ASN A 90 4.76 10.37 -13.06
N TYR A 91 4.49 9.80 -11.89
CA TYR A 91 4.49 8.36 -11.67
C TYR A 91 3.07 7.86 -11.86
N SER A 92 2.77 7.42 -13.07
CA SER A 92 1.43 6.96 -13.39
C SER A 92 1.15 5.55 -12.86
N PRO A 93 0.03 5.34 -12.16
CA PRO A 93 -0.40 4.01 -11.76
C PRO A 93 -1.11 3.24 -12.87
N HIS A 94 -1.34 3.83 -14.04
CA HIS A 94 -2.17 3.23 -15.08
C HIS A 94 -1.42 2.31 -16.06
N TYR A 95 -0.17 2.03 -15.80
CA TYR A 95 0.57 1.00 -16.53
C TYR A 95 0.63 -0.31 -15.78
N PRO A 96 -0.36 -1.10 -15.92
CA PRO A 96 -0.26 -2.49 -15.57
C PRO A 96 -0.27 -3.30 -16.85
N THR A 97 0.58 -3.03 -17.75
CA THR A 97 0.68 -3.91 -18.90
C THR A 97 0.92 -5.35 -18.47
N GLU A 98 1.20 -5.59 -17.17
CA GLU A 98 1.58 -6.90 -16.71
C GLU A 98 1.33 -7.13 -15.21
N HIS A 99 0.15 -6.86 -14.68
CA HIS A 99 -0.19 -7.28 -13.31
C HIS A 99 0.52 -6.57 -12.15
N ARG A 100 1.48 -5.68 -12.40
CA ARG A 100 2.24 -4.92 -11.41
C ARG A 100 1.58 -3.59 -11.12
N TYR A 101 0.50 -3.65 -10.40
CA TYR A 101 -0.33 -2.48 -10.17
C TYR A 101 0.17 -1.55 -9.07
N LEU A 102 1.00 -2.04 -8.19
CA LEU A 102 1.72 -1.21 -7.23
C LEU A 102 3.02 -0.75 -7.89
N GLY A 103 3.35 0.52 -7.70
CA GLY A 103 4.66 1.01 -8.08
C GLY A 103 5.75 0.19 -7.40
N GLU A 104 6.89 0.08 -8.04
CA GLU A 104 8.04 -0.61 -7.47
C GLU A 104 8.67 0.24 -6.37
N VAL A 105 9.17 -0.38 -5.30
CA VAL A 105 9.78 0.32 -4.14
C VAL A 105 10.83 1.35 -4.56
N HIS A 106 11.69 1.00 -5.51
CA HIS A 106 12.76 1.89 -5.92
C HIS A 106 12.23 3.17 -6.60
N LYS A 107 11.13 3.10 -7.34
CA LYS A 107 10.50 4.26 -7.98
C LYS A 107 9.75 5.13 -6.97
N TRP A 108 8.85 4.52 -6.20
CA TRP A 108 7.91 5.24 -5.35
C TRP A 108 8.50 5.69 -4.02
N VAL A 109 9.54 5.01 -3.54
CA VAL A 109 10.11 5.26 -2.22
C VAL A 109 11.57 5.70 -2.31
N THR A 110 12.44 4.85 -2.88
CA THR A 110 13.89 5.06 -2.82
C THR A 110 14.33 6.29 -3.60
N THR A 111 13.72 6.57 -4.76
CA THR A 111 13.97 7.76 -5.57
C THR A 111 13.86 9.06 -4.77
N PHE A 112 12.82 9.18 -3.94
CA PHE A 112 12.59 10.39 -3.13
C PHE A 112 13.46 10.42 -1.89
N ARG A 113 13.73 9.28 -1.27
CA ARG A 113 14.65 9.20 -0.12
C ARG A 113 16.07 9.57 -0.48
N GLN A 114 16.53 9.17 -1.66
CA GLN A 114 17.87 9.51 -2.18
C GLN A 114 17.90 10.87 -2.90
N GLU A 115 16.78 11.58 -2.94
CA GLU A 115 16.67 12.89 -3.62
C GLU A 115 17.02 12.85 -5.11
N ALA A 116 16.84 11.70 -5.75
CA ALA A 116 16.92 11.61 -7.20
C ALA A 116 15.79 12.41 -7.87
N MET A 117 14.66 12.56 -7.18
CA MET A 117 13.64 13.57 -7.40
C MET A 117 13.25 14.16 -6.06
N THR A 118 12.76 15.41 -6.06
CA THR A 118 12.49 16.17 -4.84
C THR A 118 11.03 16.58 -4.69
N GLN A 119 10.22 16.30 -5.70
CA GLN A 119 8.78 16.49 -5.66
C GLN A 119 8.10 15.20 -6.11
N PRO A 120 7.57 14.40 -5.15
CA PRO A 120 6.80 13.22 -5.48
C PRO A 120 5.49 13.63 -6.16
N TRP A 121 5.21 13.02 -7.29
CA TRP A 121 4.10 13.37 -8.14
C TRP A 121 3.46 12.11 -8.74
N SER A 122 2.15 12.01 -8.65
CA SER A 122 1.37 10.94 -9.26
C SER A 122 -0.04 11.43 -9.61
N GLU A 123 -0.89 10.51 -9.99
CA GLU A 123 -2.23 10.78 -10.51
C GLU A 123 -3.22 9.66 -10.14
N ASP A 124 -4.51 9.96 -10.23
CA ASP A 124 -5.59 9.03 -9.93
C ASP A 124 -6.12 8.26 -11.17
N TYR A 125 -5.29 8.07 -12.19
CA TYR A 125 -5.63 7.32 -13.41
C TYR A 125 -6.00 5.84 -13.17
N ILE A 126 -6.00 5.45 -11.93
CA ILE A 126 -6.43 4.14 -11.48
C ILE A 126 -7.85 3.76 -11.95
N PHE A 127 -8.69 4.75 -12.24
CA PHE A 127 -10.03 4.52 -12.76
C PHE A 127 -10.06 3.93 -14.17
N GLN A 128 -8.96 3.98 -14.90
CA GLN A 128 -8.84 3.36 -16.24
C GLN A 128 -8.63 1.85 -16.17
N MET A 129 -8.56 1.29 -14.97
CA MET A 129 -8.21 -0.12 -14.78
C MET A 129 -9.15 -0.82 -13.82
N PRO A 130 -9.45 -2.11 -14.06
CA PRO A 130 -10.26 -2.90 -13.16
C PRO A 130 -9.58 -3.02 -11.80
N VAL A 131 -10.16 -2.40 -10.79
CA VAL A 131 -9.71 -2.47 -9.41
C VAL A 131 -10.89 -2.72 -8.48
N CYS A 132 -10.63 -3.30 -7.30
CA CYS A 132 -11.72 -3.68 -6.41
C CYS A 132 -12.47 -2.48 -5.81
N THR A 133 -11.82 -1.33 -5.68
CA THR A 133 -12.42 -0.09 -5.16
C THR A 133 -11.54 1.12 -5.48
N PRO A 134 -12.13 2.31 -5.68
CA PRO A 134 -11.37 3.55 -5.86
C PRO A 134 -10.43 3.86 -4.68
N GLN A 135 -10.72 3.36 -3.48
CA GLN A 135 -9.86 3.49 -2.29
C GLN A 135 -8.43 3.01 -2.53
N VAL A 136 -8.23 2.07 -3.45
CA VAL A 136 -6.89 1.55 -3.79
C VAL A 136 -5.94 2.66 -4.25
N ASN A 137 -6.46 3.77 -4.77
CA ASN A 137 -5.68 4.94 -5.15
C ASN A 137 -4.85 5.51 -3.98
N ASN A 138 -5.33 5.38 -2.75
CA ASN A 138 -4.66 5.87 -1.55
C ASN A 138 -3.33 5.14 -1.26
N ILE A 139 -3.14 3.94 -1.80
CA ILE A 139 -1.87 3.19 -1.71
C ILE A 139 -0.74 4.00 -2.34
N ASN A 140 -0.97 4.61 -3.49
CA ASN A 140 0.03 5.39 -4.20
C ASN A 140 0.50 6.58 -3.36
N LEU A 141 -0.44 7.28 -2.74
CA LEU A 141 -0.15 8.40 -1.85
C LEU A 141 0.62 7.96 -0.61
N ASP A 142 0.25 6.84 0.00
CA ASP A 142 0.97 6.30 1.15
C ASP A 142 2.37 5.79 0.81
N LEU A 143 2.59 5.28 -0.41
CA LEU A 143 3.93 4.94 -0.90
C LEU A 143 4.79 6.21 -1.12
N LEU A 144 4.22 7.25 -1.74
CA LEU A 144 4.91 8.55 -1.85
C LEU A 144 5.21 9.13 -0.48
N ARG A 145 4.28 9.04 0.48
CA ARG A 145 4.49 9.44 1.87
C ARG A 145 5.63 8.67 2.54
N ALA A 146 5.75 7.36 2.28
CA ALA A 146 6.88 6.57 2.72
C ALA A 146 8.20 7.06 2.09
N GLY A 147 8.16 7.49 0.83
CA GLY A 147 9.30 8.07 0.12
C GLY A 147 9.78 9.38 0.72
N VAL A 148 8.87 10.26 1.12
CA VAL A 148 9.21 11.58 1.68
C VAL A 148 9.37 11.58 3.20
N ARG A 149 9.37 10.43 3.85
CA ARG A 149 9.54 10.34 5.31
C ARG A 149 10.82 11.02 5.75
N GLY A 150 10.71 12.02 6.65
CA GLY A 150 11.81 12.85 7.10
C GLY A 150 12.26 13.95 6.12
N LYS A 151 11.57 14.13 5.00
CA LYS A 151 11.86 15.14 3.97
C LYS A 151 10.81 16.27 4.00
N ALA A 152 10.87 17.15 4.99
CA ALA A 152 9.84 18.18 5.21
C ALA A 152 9.59 19.10 4.01
N LYS A 153 10.60 19.35 3.19
CA LYS A 153 10.51 20.21 1.99
C LYS A 153 9.84 19.52 0.79
N GLN A 154 9.79 18.18 0.77
CA GLN A 154 9.15 17.45 -0.33
C GLN A 154 7.64 17.36 -0.07
N LYS A 155 6.87 18.01 -0.94
CA LYS A 155 5.40 18.02 -0.89
C LYS A 155 4.85 17.04 -1.90
N ILE A 156 3.83 16.28 -1.51
CA ILE A 156 3.16 15.34 -2.41
C ILE A 156 2.24 16.12 -3.35
N HIS A 157 2.54 16.00 -4.63
CA HIS A 157 1.75 16.54 -5.72
C HIS A 157 0.91 15.43 -6.34
N TYR A 158 -0.37 15.71 -6.56
CA TYR A 158 -1.29 14.72 -7.10
C TYR A 158 -2.24 15.33 -8.12
N TYR A 159 -2.39 14.67 -9.26
CA TYR A 159 -3.45 14.97 -10.21
C TYR A 159 -4.74 14.29 -9.78
N CYS A 160 -5.79 15.08 -9.62
CA CYS A 160 -7.15 14.59 -9.43
C CYS A 160 -7.91 14.76 -10.73
N MET A 161 -8.14 13.67 -11.43
CA MET A 161 -8.67 13.67 -12.78
C MET A 161 -10.17 13.93 -12.78
N ALA A 162 -10.58 15.05 -13.35
CA ALA A 162 -11.98 15.40 -13.51
C ALA A 162 -12.56 14.89 -14.85
N HIS A 163 -12.12 13.73 -15.29
CA HIS A 163 -12.47 13.15 -16.57
C HIS A 163 -13.89 12.60 -16.64
N TRP A 164 -14.53 12.79 -17.74
CA TRP A 164 -15.69 12.02 -18.15
C TRP A 164 -15.34 11.14 -19.37
N PRO A 165 -15.86 9.92 -19.47
CA PRO A 165 -16.84 9.26 -18.58
C PRO A 165 -16.23 8.64 -17.32
N SER A 166 -14.95 8.77 -17.12
CA SER A 166 -14.18 8.03 -16.11
C SER A 166 -14.52 8.40 -14.69
N ASN A 167 -14.49 9.68 -14.35
CA ASN A 167 -14.79 10.14 -13.01
C ASN A 167 -16.14 10.85 -12.95
N ARG A 168 -17.10 10.16 -12.35
CA ARG A 168 -18.36 10.76 -11.93
C ARG A 168 -18.10 11.71 -10.76
N PRO A 169 -18.97 12.71 -10.52
CA PRO A 169 -18.79 13.66 -9.42
C PRO A 169 -18.54 12.99 -8.07
N ASP A 170 -19.29 11.92 -7.77
CA ASP A 170 -19.15 11.15 -6.53
C ASP A 170 -17.82 10.39 -6.42
N THR A 171 -17.34 9.81 -7.53
CA THR A 171 -16.05 9.13 -7.56
C THR A 171 -14.92 10.14 -7.42
N TRP A 172 -14.98 11.25 -8.16
CA TRP A 172 -13.99 12.31 -8.07
C TRP A 172 -13.87 12.86 -6.65
N ARG A 173 -15.00 13.10 -5.99
CA ARG A 173 -15.01 13.58 -4.60
C ARG A 173 -14.35 12.60 -3.65
N ARG A 174 -14.63 11.28 -3.78
CA ARG A 174 -13.96 10.24 -2.97
C ARG A 174 -12.45 10.24 -3.17
N LEU A 175 -12.00 10.30 -4.42
CA LEU A 175 -10.57 10.32 -4.74
C LEU A 175 -9.89 11.58 -4.24
N PHE A 176 -10.50 12.75 -4.40
CA PHE A 176 -9.97 14.02 -3.94
C PHE A 176 -9.81 14.08 -2.41
N TYR A 177 -10.87 13.74 -1.67
CA TYR A 177 -10.81 13.71 -0.20
C TYR A 177 -9.92 12.59 0.31
N GLY A 178 -9.90 11.43 -0.35
CA GLY A 178 -8.93 10.38 -0.08
C GLY A 178 -7.50 10.91 -0.20
N ALA A 179 -7.19 11.58 -1.30
CA ALA A 179 -5.87 12.16 -1.52
C ALA A 179 -5.50 13.22 -0.47
N LEU A 180 -6.42 14.10 -0.07
CA LEU A 180 -6.21 15.04 1.02
C LEU A 180 -5.87 14.31 2.32
N GLY A 181 -6.67 13.33 2.70
CA GLY A 181 -6.47 12.55 3.93
C GLY A 181 -5.14 11.80 3.97
N HIS A 182 -4.62 11.40 2.79
CA HIS A 182 -3.35 10.69 2.67
C HIS A 182 -2.14 11.61 2.43
N GLY A 183 -2.32 12.93 2.57
CA GLY A 183 -1.23 13.90 2.63
C GLY A 183 -0.87 14.56 1.31
N MET A 184 -1.78 14.62 0.35
CA MET A 184 -1.66 15.49 -0.82
C MET A 184 -1.58 16.95 -0.36
N GLN A 185 -0.58 17.69 -0.85
CA GLN A 185 -0.35 19.09 -0.50
C GLN A 185 -0.36 20.02 -1.72
N ILE A 186 -0.18 19.47 -2.89
CA ILE A 186 -0.29 20.18 -4.17
C ILE A 186 -1.27 19.40 -5.03
N VAL A 187 -2.32 20.07 -5.49
CA VAL A 187 -3.34 19.47 -6.34
C VAL A 187 -3.33 20.11 -7.73
N ASN A 188 -3.42 19.28 -8.74
CA ASN A 188 -3.73 19.69 -10.10
C ASN A 188 -4.94 18.91 -10.61
N LEU A 189 -5.68 19.56 -11.50
CA LEU A 189 -6.74 18.92 -12.26
C LEU A 189 -6.22 18.59 -13.66
N PHE A 190 -6.33 17.38 -14.09
CA PHE A 190 -6.06 16.99 -15.46
C PHE A 190 -7.37 16.54 -16.11
N GLU A 191 -7.81 17.18 -17.15
CA GLU A 191 -7.35 18.47 -17.64
C GLU A 191 -8.56 19.32 -17.99
N PHE A 192 -8.41 20.62 -17.91
CA PHE A 192 -9.43 21.54 -18.37
C PHE A 192 -9.21 21.86 -19.85
N ARG A 193 -10.09 21.33 -20.70
CA ARG A 193 -10.09 21.61 -22.12
C ARG A 193 -11.41 22.24 -22.53
N PRO A 194 -11.39 23.44 -23.08
CA PRO A 194 -12.61 24.12 -23.55
C PRO A 194 -13.18 23.45 -24.81
N VAL A 195 -12.35 22.78 -25.60
CA VAL A 195 -12.75 22.08 -26.82
C VAL A 195 -12.11 20.70 -26.84
N GLN A 196 -12.95 19.69 -26.99
CA GLN A 196 -12.46 18.35 -27.19
C GLN A 196 -12.28 18.04 -28.66
N VAL A 197 -11.09 17.58 -29.03
CA VAL A 197 -10.78 17.30 -30.44
C VAL A 197 -10.53 15.82 -30.71
N ALA A 198 -9.82 15.12 -29.88
CA ALA A 198 -9.28 13.80 -30.27
C ALA A 198 -9.51 12.67 -29.28
N TYR A 199 -9.90 12.96 -28.06
CA TYR A 199 -10.01 11.97 -26.99
C TYR A 199 -11.37 12.01 -26.32
N THR A 200 -11.73 10.90 -25.72
CA THR A 200 -12.93 10.76 -24.91
C THR A 200 -12.89 11.57 -23.61
N GLU A 201 -11.80 12.26 -23.34
CA GLU A 201 -11.62 13.14 -22.19
C GLU A 201 -12.45 14.43 -22.31
N ASN A 202 -13.74 14.26 -22.48
CA ASN A 202 -14.66 15.37 -22.66
C ASN A 202 -15.15 15.90 -21.32
N HIS A 203 -14.35 16.77 -20.70
CA HIS A 203 -14.68 17.34 -19.40
C HIS A 203 -15.72 18.43 -19.49
N VAL A 204 -15.76 19.16 -20.59
CA VAL A 204 -16.57 20.38 -20.75
C VAL A 204 -18.07 20.10 -20.79
N THR A 205 -18.46 18.93 -21.27
CA THR A 205 -19.88 18.57 -21.38
C THR A 205 -20.47 18.07 -20.05
N HIS A 206 -19.63 17.81 -19.05
CA HIS A 206 -20.07 17.30 -17.75
C HIS A 206 -19.96 18.37 -16.66
N LYS A 207 -20.87 19.33 -16.73
CA LYS A 207 -20.95 20.46 -15.80
C LYS A 207 -21.05 20.04 -14.34
N ASP A 208 -21.69 18.90 -14.06
CA ASP A 208 -21.86 18.36 -12.71
C ASP A 208 -20.51 18.00 -12.06
N THR A 209 -19.55 17.48 -12.83
CA THR A 209 -18.19 17.20 -12.33
C THR A 209 -17.49 18.50 -11.93
N TYR A 210 -17.59 19.55 -12.75
CA TYR A 210 -17.01 20.85 -12.40
C TYR A 210 -17.71 21.53 -11.24
N ALA A 211 -19.03 21.38 -11.13
CA ALA A 211 -19.76 21.89 -9.96
C ALA A 211 -19.26 21.22 -8.68
N GLU A 212 -19.00 19.90 -8.71
CA GLU A 212 -18.43 19.18 -7.58
C GLU A 212 -16.98 19.61 -7.28
N VAL A 213 -16.15 19.82 -8.31
CA VAL A 213 -14.79 20.36 -8.15
C VAL A 213 -14.81 21.72 -7.46
N LEU A 214 -15.65 22.64 -7.92
CA LEU A 214 -15.80 23.97 -7.32
C LEU A 214 -16.26 23.90 -5.86
N LYS A 215 -17.21 23.01 -5.57
CA LYS A 215 -17.69 22.76 -4.21
C LYS A 215 -16.56 22.26 -3.31
N ALA A 216 -15.83 21.24 -3.74
CA ALA A 216 -14.73 20.67 -2.97
C ALA A 216 -13.59 21.68 -2.74
N PHE A 217 -13.27 22.51 -3.72
CA PHE A 217 -12.27 23.57 -3.53
C PHE A 217 -12.72 24.67 -2.58
N ARG A 218 -13.99 25.05 -2.59
CA ARG A 218 -14.53 25.98 -1.57
C ARG A 218 -14.45 25.38 -0.17
N GLU A 219 -14.80 24.11 -0.02
CA GLU A 219 -14.65 23.38 1.23
C GLU A 219 -13.19 23.31 1.66
N LEU A 220 -12.26 22.94 0.75
CA LEU A 220 -10.81 22.94 1.04
C LEU A 220 -10.32 24.30 1.50
N GLY A 221 -10.76 25.41 0.87
CA GLY A 221 -10.41 26.77 1.26
C GLY A 221 -10.70 27.08 2.73
N THR A 222 -11.65 26.37 3.36
CA THR A 222 -11.95 26.55 4.78
C THR A 222 -10.89 25.96 5.72
N PHE A 223 -10.06 25.01 5.25
CA PHE A 223 -9.03 24.34 6.06
C PHE A 223 -7.70 24.08 5.32
N GLU A 224 -7.46 24.72 4.19
CA GLU A 224 -6.22 24.58 3.42
C GLU A 224 -4.96 24.89 4.24
N HIS A 225 -5.06 25.82 5.19
CA HIS A 225 -3.97 26.16 6.11
C HIS A 225 -3.53 24.96 6.98
N ILE A 226 -4.44 24.02 7.27
CA ILE A 226 -4.11 22.75 7.93
C ILE A 226 -3.45 21.82 6.93
N VAL A 227 -4.00 21.68 5.71
CA VAL A 227 -3.49 20.76 4.68
C VAL A 227 -2.08 21.13 4.24
N GLN A 228 -1.81 22.42 3.98
CA GLN A 228 -0.50 22.89 3.47
C GLN A 228 0.68 22.54 4.38
N THR A 229 0.48 22.53 5.69
CA THR A 229 1.52 22.27 6.69
C THR A 229 1.29 20.96 7.44
N GLY A 230 0.13 20.34 7.24
CA GLY A 230 -0.30 19.13 7.90
C GLY A 230 0.43 17.88 7.42
N ARG A 231 0.41 16.88 8.29
CA ARG A 231 0.87 15.53 7.98
C ARG A 231 -0.16 14.53 8.49
N PRO A 232 -0.37 13.42 7.79
CA PRO A 232 -1.17 12.33 8.33
C PRO A 232 -0.62 11.88 9.68
N ARG A 233 -1.54 11.77 10.67
CA ARG A 233 -1.19 11.34 12.02
C ARG A 233 -0.52 9.99 12.00
N PHE A 234 0.61 9.88 12.68
CA PHE A 234 1.35 8.64 12.81
C PHE A 234 0.51 7.53 13.46
N GLY A 235 0.55 6.35 12.85
CA GLY A 235 -0.04 5.12 13.39
C GLY A 235 1.01 4.16 13.90
N GLN A 236 0.57 3.18 14.68
CA GLN A 236 1.45 2.15 15.23
C GLN A 236 1.39 0.84 14.43
N ALA A 237 0.73 0.85 13.27
CA ALA A 237 0.66 -0.26 12.34
C ALA A 237 1.38 0.08 11.02
N ALA A 238 2.03 -0.91 10.44
CA ALA A 238 2.66 -0.79 9.14
C ALA A 238 2.34 -1.98 8.23
N LEU A 239 2.34 -1.74 6.93
CA LEU A 239 2.31 -2.76 5.88
C LEU A 239 3.67 -2.80 5.21
N TRP A 240 4.21 -4.00 5.11
CA TRP A 240 5.51 -4.22 4.49
C TRP A 240 5.44 -4.12 2.96
N PHE A 241 6.45 -3.50 2.36
CA PHE A 241 6.61 -3.41 0.93
C PHE A 241 8.08 -3.65 0.57
N SER A 242 8.38 -4.81 0.01
CA SER A 242 9.74 -5.31 -0.18
C SER A 242 10.25 -5.07 -1.60
N GLU A 243 11.44 -4.46 -1.74
CA GLU A 243 12.16 -4.41 -3.00
C GLU A 243 12.59 -5.81 -3.47
N THR A 244 12.90 -6.69 -2.53
CA THR A 244 13.22 -8.09 -2.82
C THR A 244 12.05 -8.79 -3.46
N SER A 245 10.83 -8.59 -2.95
CA SER A 245 9.60 -9.12 -3.56
C SER A 245 9.32 -8.53 -4.94
N ASP A 246 9.61 -7.25 -5.16
CA ASP A 246 9.49 -6.63 -6.49
C ASP A 246 10.41 -7.31 -7.50
N ILE A 247 11.65 -7.59 -7.12
CA ILE A 247 12.64 -8.28 -7.95
C ILE A 247 12.19 -9.70 -8.30
N TRP A 248 11.61 -10.40 -7.34
CA TRP A 248 11.13 -11.77 -7.52
C TRP A 248 9.73 -11.88 -8.15
N GLY A 249 9.04 -10.76 -8.35
CA GLY A 249 7.71 -10.72 -8.98
C GLY A 249 6.57 -11.19 -8.07
N ASP A 250 6.73 -11.06 -6.74
CA ASP A 250 5.70 -11.46 -5.78
C ASP A 250 4.44 -10.60 -5.83
N ASN A 251 4.55 -9.41 -6.38
CA ASN A 251 3.46 -8.44 -6.49
C ASN A 251 2.64 -8.65 -7.78
N GLU A 252 2.37 -9.89 -8.14
CA GLU A 252 1.60 -10.28 -9.33
C GLU A 252 0.36 -11.10 -8.93
N GLY A 253 -0.65 -11.12 -9.82
CA GLY A 253 -1.84 -11.97 -9.68
C GLY A 253 -2.53 -11.83 -8.33
N SER A 254 -2.87 -12.97 -7.74
CA SER A 254 -3.59 -13.03 -6.45
C SER A 254 -2.84 -12.37 -5.30
N PHE A 255 -1.51 -12.38 -5.29
CA PHE A 255 -0.72 -11.76 -4.22
C PHE A 255 -0.75 -10.24 -4.29
N ALA A 256 -0.69 -9.64 -5.49
CA ALA A 256 -0.87 -8.21 -5.67
C ALA A 256 -2.27 -7.76 -5.26
N ALA A 257 -3.29 -8.48 -5.70
CA ALA A 257 -4.68 -8.25 -5.32
C ALA A 257 -4.87 -8.35 -3.80
N ALA A 258 -4.27 -9.37 -3.16
CA ALA A 258 -4.34 -9.58 -1.72
C ALA A 258 -3.71 -8.44 -0.92
N LYS A 259 -2.58 -7.88 -1.35
CA LYS A 259 -1.93 -6.74 -0.68
C LYS A 259 -2.85 -5.52 -0.67
N ARG A 260 -3.49 -5.22 -1.80
CA ARG A 260 -4.41 -4.08 -1.94
C ARG A 260 -5.68 -4.24 -1.13
N THR A 261 -6.30 -5.40 -1.21
CA THR A 261 -7.51 -5.69 -0.44
C THR A 261 -7.22 -5.74 1.06
N LEU A 262 -6.06 -6.23 1.47
CA LEU A 262 -5.62 -6.16 2.87
C LEU A 262 -5.43 -4.71 3.32
N TYR A 263 -4.75 -3.89 2.52
CA TYR A 263 -4.58 -2.46 2.79
C TYR A 263 -5.94 -1.77 3.00
N THR A 264 -6.88 -1.93 2.04
CA THR A 264 -8.19 -1.30 2.14
C THR A 264 -8.98 -1.79 3.36
N ALA A 265 -8.92 -3.09 3.66
CA ALA A 265 -9.57 -3.68 4.84
C ALA A 265 -9.01 -3.11 6.16
N ILE A 266 -7.70 -2.91 6.27
CA ILE A 266 -7.07 -2.30 7.44
C ILE A 266 -7.51 -0.84 7.57
N ARG A 267 -7.49 -0.08 6.48
CA ARG A 267 -7.90 1.33 6.48
C ARG A 267 -9.37 1.53 6.86
N GLN A 268 -10.25 0.65 6.39
CA GLN A 268 -11.68 0.67 6.76
C GLN A 268 -11.96 0.24 8.20
N GLN A 269 -10.95 -0.19 8.92
CA GLN A 269 -11.03 -0.43 10.37
C GLN A 269 -10.42 0.72 11.18
N GLU A 270 -10.16 1.86 10.52
CA GLU A 270 -9.67 3.10 11.13
C GLU A 270 -8.31 2.92 11.83
N ILE A 271 -7.50 2.05 11.25
CA ILE A 271 -6.12 1.84 11.67
C ILE A 271 -5.24 2.72 10.81
N PRO A 272 -4.60 3.77 11.35
CA PRO A 272 -3.59 4.51 10.63
C PRO A 272 -2.46 3.57 10.23
N LEU A 273 -2.10 3.57 8.93
CA LEU A 273 -1.20 2.60 8.35
C LEU A 273 -0.10 3.31 7.56
N ASP A 274 1.14 2.90 7.79
CA ASP A 274 2.30 3.33 7.02
C ASP A 274 2.85 2.18 6.18
N PHE A 275 3.54 2.50 5.08
CA PHE A 275 4.39 1.52 4.41
C PHE A 275 5.80 1.54 5.01
N LEU A 276 6.36 0.34 5.23
CA LEU A 276 7.76 0.14 5.56
C LEU A 276 8.45 -0.69 4.48
N VAL A 277 9.67 -0.30 4.16
CA VAL A 277 10.54 -0.99 3.22
C VAL A 277 11.77 -1.55 3.93
N GLU A 278 12.57 -2.35 3.26
CA GLU A 278 13.74 -3.03 3.85
C GLU A 278 14.72 -2.07 4.52
N ALA A 279 14.94 -0.89 3.92
CA ALA A 279 15.77 0.14 4.51
C ALA A 279 15.23 0.68 5.85
N ASP A 280 13.91 0.64 6.08
CA ASP A 280 13.32 1.06 7.35
C ASP A 280 13.63 0.08 8.48
N ALA A 281 13.65 -1.22 8.19
CA ALA A 281 14.01 -2.24 9.17
C ALA A 281 15.46 -2.09 9.60
N THR A 282 16.39 -1.96 8.66
CA THR A 282 17.82 -1.81 8.93
C THR A 282 18.16 -0.47 9.59
N ALA A 283 17.39 0.58 9.34
CA ALA A 283 17.54 1.89 9.98
C ALA A 283 16.88 1.99 11.38
N GLY A 284 16.29 0.90 11.88
CA GLY A 284 15.63 0.90 13.18
C GLY A 284 14.25 1.57 13.23
N THR A 285 13.72 2.02 12.10
CA THR A 285 12.39 2.67 12.01
C THR A 285 11.27 1.77 12.51
N LEU A 286 11.43 0.45 12.33
CA LEU A 286 10.46 -0.56 12.76
C LEU A 286 10.13 -0.48 14.26
N ALA A 287 11.07 -0.02 15.10
CA ALA A 287 10.87 0.12 16.54
C ALA A 287 9.74 1.09 16.94
N LYS A 288 9.33 1.98 16.03
CA LYS A 288 8.21 2.92 16.25
C LYS A 288 6.84 2.25 16.13
N TYR A 289 6.76 1.05 15.56
CA TYR A 289 5.51 0.34 15.26
C TYR A 289 5.30 -0.81 16.24
N LYS A 290 4.03 -1.12 16.48
CA LYS A 290 3.61 -2.26 17.31
C LYS A 290 3.13 -3.43 16.45
N VAL A 291 2.61 -3.16 15.26
CA VAL A 291 2.05 -4.16 14.35
C VAL A 291 2.69 -4.02 12.97
N LEU A 292 3.12 -5.14 12.41
CA LEU A 292 3.58 -5.24 11.02
C LEU A 292 2.75 -6.28 10.28
N TYR A 293 2.09 -5.85 9.21
CA TYR A 293 1.47 -6.75 8.24
C TYR A 293 2.46 -7.06 7.13
N LEU A 294 2.67 -8.33 6.84
CA LEU A 294 3.60 -8.83 5.84
C LEU A 294 2.87 -9.71 4.83
N THR A 295 2.91 -9.33 3.57
CA THR A 295 2.31 -10.08 2.45
C THR A 295 3.35 -10.58 1.46
N ASP A 296 4.53 -9.99 1.47
CA ASP A 296 5.63 -10.26 0.56
C ASP A 296 6.29 -11.61 0.85
N ARG A 297 6.43 -12.46 -0.17
CA ARG A 297 7.01 -13.80 -0.01
C ARG A 297 8.52 -13.76 0.20
N HIS A 298 9.20 -12.82 -0.51
CA HIS A 298 10.65 -12.63 -0.40
C HIS A 298 10.96 -11.40 0.45
N VAL A 299 11.81 -11.58 1.44
CA VAL A 299 12.32 -10.52 2.32
C VAL A 299 13.81 -10.77 2.53
N SER A 300 14.64 -9.74 2.35
CA SER A 300 16.09 -9.90 2.49
C SER A 300 16.49 -10.40 3.88
N ASN A 301 17.57 -11.18 3.96
CA ASN A 301 18.09 -11.71 5.21
C ASN A 301 18.40 -10.62 6.24
N ALA A 302 18.92 -9.47 5.78
CA ALA A 302 19.19 -8.34 6.64
C ALA A 302 17.90 -7.82 7.30
N ALA A 303 16.86 -7.51 6.50
CA ALA A 303 15.59 -7.05 7.02
C ALA A 303 14.90 -8.11 7.90
N SER A 304 14.98 -9.36 7.51
CA SER A 304 14.38 -10.49 8.25
C SER A 304 14.93 -10.65 9.66
N LYS A 305 16.24 -10.44 9.84
CA LYS A 305 16.87 -10.44 11.18
C LYS A 305 16.31 -9.32 12.04
N HIS A 306 16.21 -8.10 11.51
CA HIS A 306 15.65 -6.96 12.25
C HIS A 306 14.15 -7.15 12.60
N ILE A 307 13.36 -7.69 11.66
CA ILE A 307 11.94 -8.03 11.93
C ILE A 307 11.86 -9.10 13.02
N SER A 308 12.71 -10.12 12.95
CA SER A 308 12.75 -11.20 13.96
C SER A 308 13.06 -10.66 15.35
N GLU A 309 14.06 -9.79 15.48
CA GLU A 309 14.44 -9.15 16.74
C GLU A 309 13.35 -8.22 17.27
N TRP A 310 12.73 -7.45 16.38
CA TRP A 310 11.61 -6.59 16.74
C TRP A 310 10.42 -7.39 17.29
N VAL A 311 10.09 -8.54 16.69
CA VAL A 311 9.06 -9.45 17.25
C VAL A 311 9.48 -9.94 18.63
N LYS A 312 10.73 -10.43 18.81
CA LYS A 312 11.21 -10.88 20.11
C LYS A 312 11.13 -9.80 21.20
N ASN A 313 11.25 -8.54 20.81
CA ASN A 313 11.16 -7.38 21.70
C ASN A 313 9.72 -6.88 21.96
N GLY A 314 8.70 -7.56 21.43
CA GLY A 314 7.29 -7.25 21.73
C GLY A 314 6.45 -6.84 20.52
N GLY A 315 7.02 -6.83 19.31
CA GLY A 315 6.29 -6.57 18.08
C GLY A 315 5.29 -7.66 17.74
N ILE A 316 4.25 -7.30 17.02
CA ILE A 316 3.21 -8.22 16.53
C ILE A 316 3.32 -8.30 15.01
N LEU A 317 3.68 -9.48 14.51
CA LEU A 317 3.79 -9.75 13.08
C LEU A 317 2.55 -10.49 12.58
N PHE A 318 1.95 -10.03 11.49
CA PHE A 318 0.85 -10.71 10.81
C PHE A 318 1.27 -11.05 9.38
N CYS A 319 1.34 -12.33 9.07
CA CYS A 319 1.75 -12.86 7.78
C CYS A 319 0.57 -13.47 7.02
N THR A 320 0.52 -13.27 5.70
CA THR A 320 -0.40 -13.96 4.79
C THR A 320 0.28 -15.17 4.13
N ALA A 321 -0.42 -15.89 3.23
CA ALA A 321 0.09 -17.10 2.60
C ALA A 321 1.49 -16.91 1.99
N GLY A 322 2.46 -17.66 2.48
CA GLY A 322 3.83 -17.66 1.98
C GLY A 322 4.67 -16.43 2.35
N ALA A 323 4.10 -15.46 3.09
CA ALA A 323 4.80 -14.23 3.43
C ALA A 323 6.06 -14.47 4.27
N GLY A 324 7.19 -13.87 3.87
CA GLY A 324 8.48 -14.00 4.52
C GLY A 324 9.10 -15.40 4.47
N MET A 325 8.65 -16.25 3.55
CA MET A 325 9.13 -17.63 3.47
C MET A 325 10.44 -17.81 2.70
N PHE A 326 10.84 -16.79 1.92
CA PHE A 326 12.06 -16.80 1.11
C PHE A 326 12.95 -15.58 1.39
N ASP A 327 14.26 -15.79 1.26
CA ASP A 327 15.24 -14.72 1.31
C ASP A 327 15.48 -14.08 -0.08
N GLU A 328 16.45 -13.16 -0.17
CA GLU A 328 16.82 -12.48 -1.41
C GLU A 328 17.37 -13.40 -2.51
N TYR A 329 17.77 -14.60 -2.17
CA TYR A 329 18.31 -15.60 -3.09
C TYR A 329 17.34 -16.78 -3.33
N ASN A 330 16.07 -16.58 -2.98
CA ASN A 330 15.02 -17.60 -3.08
C ASN A 330 15.28 -18.86 -2.22
N ASN A 331 16.12 -18.75 -1.20
CA ASN A 331 16.28 -19.82 -0.22
C ASN A 331 15.23 -19.67 0.91
N PRO A 332 14.97 -20.75 1.67
CA PRO A 332 14.13 -20.67 2.86
C PRO A 332 14.62 -19.61 3.85
N ASN A 333 13.76 -18.64 4.19
CA ASN A 333 14.10 -17.59 5.14
C ASN A 333 14.08 -18.10 6.58
N ALA A 334 15.24 -18.46 7.09
CA ALA A 334 15.37 -19.09 8.41
C ALA A 334 14.85 -18.21 9.56
N SER A 335 15.12 -16.89 9.50
CA SER A 335 14.74 -15.92 10.53
C SER A 335 13.22 -15.79 10.65
N LEU A 336 12.54 -15.52 9.53
CA LEU A 336 11.09 -15.30 9.53
C LEU A 336 10.31 -16.60 9.74
N ARG A 337 10.74 -17.73 9.15
CA ARG A 337 10.12 -19.03 9.42
C ARG A 337 10.20 -19.41 10.89
N SER A 338 11.34 -19.10 11.56
CA SER A 338 11.50 -19.34 12.99
C SER A 338 10.51 -18.51 13.82
N ILE A 339 10.37 -17.22 13.51
CA ILE A 339 9.42 -16.32 14.21
C ILE A 339 7.97 -16.69 13.94
N GLN A 340 7.65 -17.16 12.74
CA GLN A 340 6.31 -17.66 12.41
C GLN A 340 6.02 -19.04 13.01
N GLY A 341 7.04 -19.79 13.40
CA GLY A 341 6.92 -21.13 13.95
C GLY A 341 6.46 -22.18 12.94
N VAL A 342 6.68 -21.93 11.65
CA VAL A 342 6.23 -22.78 10.54
C VAL A 342 7.27 -22.90 9.43
N ASP A 343 7.17 -23.98 8.68
CA ASP A 343 7.86 -24.19 7.41
C ASP A 343 6.82 -24.24 6.29
N LEU A 344 7.17 -23.66 5.13
CA LEU A 344 6.35 -23.71 3.93
C LEU A 344 6.67 -25.01 3.18
N GLN A 345 5.64 -25.81 2.89
CA GLN A 345 5.73 -27.00 2.05
C GLN A 345 5.44 -26.65 0.59
N SER A 346 4.34 -25.95 0.34
CA SER A 346 3.94 -25.51 -1.00
C SER A 346 2.96 -24.35 -0.93
N ILE A 347 2.79 -23.67 -2.07
CA ILE A 347 1.72 -22.71 -2.32
C ILE A 347 0.83 -23.27 -3.44
N ILE A 348 -0.46 -23.26 -3.20
CA ILE A 348 -1.49 -23.71 -4.14
C ILE A 348 -2.21 -22.47 -4.65
N GLU A 349 -2.11 -22.22 -5.94
CA GLU A 349 -2.81 -21.14 -6.65
C GLU A 349 -3.41 -21.69 -7.95
N PRO A 350 -4.61 -22.29 -7.91
CA PRO A 350 -5.26 -22.86 -9.08
C PRO A 350 -5.53 -21.78 -10.14
N LYS A 351 -5.30 -22.09 -11.40
CA LYS A 351 -5.49 -21.13 -12.50
C LYS A 351 -6.89 -20.55 -12.55
N GLU A 352 -7.89 -21.38 -12.30
CA GLU A 352 -9.33 -21.01 -12.28
C GLU A 352 -9.71 -20.12 -11.09
N SER A 353 -8.85 -20.01 -10.11
CA SER A 353 -9.05 -19.22 -8.88
C SER A 353 -8.09 -18.06 -8.76
N GLN A 354 -7.23 -17.84 -9.78
CA GLN A 354 -6.35 -16.68 -9.79
C GLN A 354 -7.15 -15.39 -9.85
N VAL A 355 -6.79 -14.48 -8.96
CA VAL A 355 -7.43 -13.18 -8.85
C VAL A 355 -6.47 -12.11 -9.31
N SER A 356 -6.92 -11.25 -10.22
CA SER A 356 -6.14 -10.14 -10.75
C SER A 356 -6.88 -8.84 -10.57
N MET A 357 -6.17 -7.79 -10.18
CA MET A 357 -6.72 -6.44 -10.10
C MET A 357 -7.04 -5.84 -11.48
N VAL A 358 -6.49 -6.42 -12.53
CA VAL A 358 -6.71 -6.01 -13.93
C VAL A 358 -7.95 -6.68 -14.54
N LYS A 359 -8.52 -7.67 -13.86
CA LYS A 359 -9.74 -8.36 -14.24
C LYS A 359 -10.84 -8.09 -13.23
N GLN A 360 -12.06 -8.27 -13.66
CA GLN A 360 -13.26 -8.01 -12.85
C GLN A 360 -13.69 -9.21 -12.01
N ASP A 361 -12.82 -10.14 -11.77
CA ASP A 361 -13.12 -11.38 -11.06
C ASP A 361 -13.02 -11.26 -9.52
N LEU A 362 -12.59 -10.10 -9.00
CA LEU A 362 -12.68 -9.78 -7.58
C LEU A 362 -13.99 -9.05 -7.27
N PRO A 363 -14.75 -9.49 -6.30
CA PRO A 363 -14.62 -10.65 -5.41
C PRO A 363 -15.31 -11.92 -5.94
N PHE A 364 -15.42 -12.07 -7.23
CA PHE A 364 -16.28 -13.06 -7.89
C PHE A 364 -15.57 -14.36 -8.27
N ALA A 365 -14.27 -14.45 -8.01
CA ALA A 365 -13.51 -15.68 -8.21
C ALA A 365 -14.07 -16.85 -7.38
N LYS A 366 -13.89 -18.07 -7.86
CA LYS A 366 -14.32 -19.25 -7.11
C LYS A 366 -13.45 -19.44 -5.87
N PRO A 367 -14.05 -19.75 -4.71
CA PRO A 367 -13.27 -20.07 -3.53
C PRO A 367 -12.50 -21.40 -3.74
N ILE A 368 -11.27 -21.43 -3.28
CA ILE A 368 -10.41 -22.63 -3.33
C ILE A 368 -10.52 -23.49 -2.07
N ASP A 369 -11.00 -22.91 -0.99
CA ASP A 369 -11.21 -23.57 0.29
C ASP A 369 -12.12 -22.75 1.19
N THR A 370 -12.39 -23.26 2.41
CA THR A 370 -13.13 -22.56 3.46
C THR A 370 -12.50 -22.82 4.82
N ILE A 371 -12.72 -21.89 5.75
CA ILE A 371 -12.42 -22.11 7.17
C ILE A 371 -13.62 -21.70 8.04
N LYS A 372 -13.67 -22.27 9.24
CA LYS A 372 -14.53 -21.78 10.33
C LYS A 372 -13.63 -21.15 11.38
N TRP A 373 -13.96 -19.93 11.76
CA TRP A 373 -13.21 -19.21 12.78
C TRP A 373 -14.11 -18.19 13.49
N ASN A 374 -14.00 -18.11 14.81
CA ASN A 374 -14.74 -17.16 15.66
C ASN A 374 -16.26 -17.15 15.39
N GLY A 375 -16.86 -18.34 15.21
CA GLY A 375 -18.28 -18.52 14.94
C GLY A 375 -18.72 -18.23 13.49
N GLY A 376 -17.82 -17.72 12.64
CA GLY A 376 -18.11 -17.42 11.24
C GLY A 376 -17.48 -18.39 10.24
N ARG A 377 -17.96 -18.33 9.01
CA ARG A 377 -17.39 -19.03 7.85
C ARG A 377 -16.69 -18.05 6.93
N LEU A 378 -15.51 -18.42 6.47
CA LEU A 378 -14.71 -17.63 5.53
C LEU A 378 -14.39 -18.47 4.30
N GLU A 379 -14.68 -17.95 3.14
CA GLU A 379 -14.28 -18.49 1.84
C GLU A 379 -12.87 -17.96 1.50
N ILE A 380 -12.02 -18.85 0.99
CA ILE A 380 -10.63 -18.57 0.66
C ILE A 380 -10.47 -18.46 -0.84
N PHE A 381 -9.82 -17.40 -1.29
CA PHE A 381 -9.64 -17.08 -2.70
C PHE A 381 -8.15 -16.94 -3.08
N GLY A 382 -7.85 -17.11 -4.36
CA GLY A 382 -6.56 -16.87 -4.96
C GLY A 382 -5.55 -17.96 -4.61
N ALA A 383 -4.92 -17.86 -3.46
CA ALA A 383 -3.88 -18.78 -3.06
C ALA A 383 -3.98 -19.22 -1.60
N LYS A 384 -3.48 -20.44 -1.32
CA LYS A 384 -3.25 -20.93 0.03
C LYS A 384 -1.88 -21.60 0.15
N ALA A 385 -1.28 -21.49 1.32
CA ALA A 385 -0.03 -22.15 1.68
C ALA A 385 -0.30 -23.46 2.44
N ILE A 386 0.47 -24.49 2.18
CA ILE A 386 0.54 -25.69 3.01
C ILE A 386 1.69 -25.49 3.97
N LEU A 387 1.36 -25.41 5.25
CA LEU A 387 2.30 -25.09 6.32
C LEU A 387 2.49 -26.30 7.24
N GLN A 388 3.72 -26.49 7.69
CA GLN A 388 4.10 -27.45 8.72
C GLN A 388 4.56 -26.70 9.97
N LEU A 389 4.05 -27.08 11.14
CA LEU A 389 4.50 -26.51 12.40
C LEU A 389 5.93 -26.93 12.71
N ARG A 390 6.74 -25.97 13.10
CA ARG A 390 8.10 -26.24 13.62
C ARG A 390 8.06 -26.76 15.06
N LYS A 391 9.05 -27.58 15.42
CA LYS A 391 9.24 -27.99 16.81
C LYS A 391 9.58 -26.77 17.67
N PRO A 392 9.09 -26.70 18.92
CA PRO A 392 9.45 -25.62 19.85
C PRO A 392 10.97 -25.55 20.08
N THR A 393 11.48 -24.36 20.31
CA THR A 393 12.88 -24.13 20.70
C THR A 393 12.93 -23.51 22.10
N LEU A 394 14.14 -23.37 22.67
CA LEU A 394 14.32 -22.71 23.97
C LEU A 394 13.75 -21.27 24.01
N LEU A 395 13.72 -20.58 22.86
CA LEU A 395 13.25 -19.19 22.72
C LEU A 395 11.81 -19.07 22.19
N SER A 396 11.19 -20.17 21.78
CA SER A 396 9.84 -20.16 21.22
C SER A 396 8.92 -21.15 21.92
N LYS A 397 7.73 -20.68 22.29
CA LYS A 397 6.66 -21.54 22.78
C LYS A 397 6.07 -22.35 21.62
N LYS A 398 5.33 -23.41 21.92
CA LYS A 398 4.61 -24.18 20.92
C LYS A 398 3.61 -23.30 20.16
N ALA A 399 3.65 -23.35 18.83
CA ALA A 399 2.67 -22.70 17.98
C ALA A 399 1.25 -23.24 18.26
N LYS A 400 0.27 -22.35 18.25
CA LYS A 400 -1.15 -22.68 18.41
C LYS A 400 -1.86 -22.56 17.07
N ILE A 401 -2.55 -23.61 16.63
CA ILE A 401 -3.48 -23.56 15.51
C ILE A 401 -4.77 -22.92 16.03
N LEU A 402 -5.17 -21.77 15.46
CA LEU A 402 -6.40 -21.05 15.78
C LEU A 402 -7.55 -21.43 14.83
N ALA A 403 -7.23 -21.85 13.61
CA ALA A 403 -8.17 -22.38 12.63
C ALA A 403 -7.48 -23.38 11.71
N SER A 404 -8.24 -24.33 11.19
CA SER A 404 -7.80 -25.32 10.21
C SER A 404 -8.68 -25.30 8.97
N PHE A 405 -8.12 -25.75 7.85
CA PHE A 405 -8.89 -26.10 6.67
C PHE A 405 -9.70 -27.38 6.92
N PRO A 406 -10.71 -27.72 6.07
CA PRO A 406 -11.52 -28.92 6.23
C PRO A 406 -10.72 -30.23 6.25
N ASN A 407 -9.56 -30.27 5.59
CA ASN A 407 -8.65 -31.41 5.60
C ASN A 407 -7.76 -31.51 6.84
N GLY A 408 -7.96 -30.63 7.85
CA GLY A 408 -7.20 -30.59 9.09
C GLY A 408 -5.88 -29.81 9.03
N SER A 409 -5.41 -29.38 7.85
CA SER A 409 -4.18 -28.59 7.77
C SER A 409 -4.34 -27.20 8.39
N PRO A 410 -3.26 -26.62 8.98
CA PRO A 410 -3.32 -25.34 9.66
C PRO A 410 -3.68 -24.19 8.70
N ALA A 411 -4.68 -23.37 9.07
CA ALA A 411 -5.12 -22.20 8.30
C ALA A 411 -4.76 -20.87 8.98
N LEU A 412 -4.87 -20.80 10.30
CA LEU A 412 -4.46 -19.63 11.10
C LEU A 412 -3.66 -20.11 12.30
N ILE A 413 -2.45 -19.60 12.44
CA ILE A 413 -1.49 -20.03 13.45
C ILE A 413 -1.08 -18.80 14.28
N LYS A 414 -1.01 -18.96 15.59
CA LYS A 414 -0.41 -18.00 16.52
C LYS A 414 0.87 -18.58 17.08
N HIS A 415 1.98 -17.86 16.96
CA HIS A 415 3.26 -18.28 17.52
C HIS A 415 3.83 -17.19 18.44
N PRO A 416 3.82 -17.39 19.77
CA PRO A 416 4.51 -16.52 20.72
C PRO A 416 6.02 -16.69 20.61
N SER A 417 6.74 -15.58 20.55
CA SER A 417 8.20 -15.58 20.46
C SER A 417 8.79 -14.50 21.38
N ALA A 418 9.45 -14.93 22.45
CA ALA A 418 9.91 -14.08 23.54
C ALA A 418 8.78 -13.16 24.06
N LYS A 419 8.91 -11.82 23.88
CA LYS A 419 7.90 -10.84 24.31
C LYS A 419 6.81 -10.59 23.28
N GLY A 420 7.01 -10.97 22.02
CA GLY A 420 6.09 -10.68 20.92
C GLY A 420 5.33 -11.89 20.40
N THR A 421 4.64 -11.71 19.31
CA THR A 421 3.77 -12.73 18.72
C THR A 421 3.73 -12.59 17.21
N SER A 422 3.70 -13.72 16.51
CA SER A 422 3.30 -13.74 15.10
C SER A 422 1.94 -14.43 14.91
N TYR A 423 1.20 -13.95 13.93
CA TYR A 423 0.02 -14.61 13.37
C TYR A 423 0.32 -14.94 11.91
N THR A 424 0.12 -16.18 11.52
CA THR A 424 0.35 -16.62 10.14
C THR A 424 -0.95 -17.18 9.57
N CYS A 425 -1.50 -16.49 8.56
CA CYS A 425 -2.58 -17.00 7.74
C CYS A 425 -2.00 -17.83 6.61
N ALA A 426 -2.45 -19.07 6.47
CA ALA A 426 -2.11 -19.90 5.33
C ALA A 426 -2.90 -19.55 4.06
N PHE A 427 -3.52 -18.37 4.01
CA PHE A 427 -4.36 -17.89 2.92
C PHE A 427 -4.25 -16.35 2.81
N LEU A 428 -5.00 -15.76 1.87
CA LEU A 428 -4.99 -14.33 1.55
C LEU A 428 -6.27 -13.66 2.09
N PRO A 429 -6.29 -13.23 3.37
CA PRO A 429 -7.52 -12.77 4.03
C PRO A 429 -8.13 -11.49 3.42
N GLY A 430 -7.31 -10.65 2.79
CA GLY A 430 -7.80 -9.46 2.09
C GLY A 430 -8.75 -9.80 0.94
N LEU A 431 -8.50 -10.91 0.21
CA LEU A 431 -9.38 -11.37 -0.86
C LEU A 431 -10.74 -11.86 -0.35
N SER A 432 -10.77 -12.37 0.88
CA SER A 432 -11.99 -12.85 1.52
C SER A 432 -12.83 -11.74 2.14
N TYR A 433 -12.28 -10.54 2.26
CA TYR A 433 -12.92 -9.41 2.94
C TYR A 433 -14.12 -8.86 2.16
N TYR A 434 -13.94 -8.53 0.87
CA TYR A 434 -15.04 -8.08 0.03
C TYR A 434 -15.81 -9.25 -0.54
N ARG A 435 -17.09 -9.35 -0.22
CA ARG A 435 -17.98 -10.40 -0.78
C ARG A 435 -18.77 -9.89 -1.97
N ASN A 436 -19.35 -8.71 -1.81
CA ASN A 436 -20.15 -8.07 -2.83
C ASN A 436 -19.63 -6.65 -3.07
N ALA A 437 -19.62 -6.25 -4.30
CA ALA A 437 -19.33 -4.90 -4.70
C ALA A 437 -20.33 -4.45 -5.74
N THR A 438 -20.68 -3.18 -5.72
CA THR A 438 -21.49 -2.57 -6.77
C THR A 438 -20.57 -2.15 -7.89
N PRO A 439 -20.71 -2.70 -9.10
CA PRO A 439 -19.97 -2.25 -10.26
C PRO A 439 -20.24 -0.77 -10.53
N MET A 440 -19.21 -0.02 -10.78
CA MET A 440 -19.33 1.33 -11.30
C MET A 440 -19.38 1.33 -12.82
N VAL A 441 -19.89 2.41 -13.39
CA VAL A 441 -20.01 2.57 -14.84
C VAL A 441 -18.66 2.35 -15.51
N PRO A 442 -18.62 1.67 -16.65
CA PRO A 442 -17.42 1.51 -17.45
C PRO A 442 -16.90 2.87 -17.88
N VAL A 443 -15.63 2.98 -17.95
CA VAL A 443 -15.06 4.29 -17.91
C VAL A 443 -13.70 4.32 -18.48
N ASP A 444 -13.53 4.24 -19.65
CA ASP A 444 -12.29 4.52 -20.29
C ASP A 444 -12.55 5.12 -21.65
N ARG A 445 -11.59 5.85 -22.13
CA ARG A 445 -11.54 6.36 -23.48
C ARG A 445 -11.57 5.25 -24.53
N SER A 446 -11.21 4.03 -24.18
CA SER A 446 -11.15 2.89 -25.10
C SER A 446 -11.84 1.65 -24.61
N SER A 447 -12.35 1.63 -23.38
CA SER A 447 -12.96 0.42 -22.84
C SER A 447 -14.39 0.24 -23.34
N SER A 448 -14.76 -1.03 -23.54
CA SER A 448 -16.13 -1.39 -23.81
C SER A 448 -16.99 -1.23 -22.56
N ILE A 449 -18.30 -1.16 -22.76
CA ILE A 449 -19.29 -1.15 -21.68
C ILE A 449 -19.17 -2.36 -20.74
N LYS A 450 -18.49 -3.41 -21.16
CA LYS A 450 -18.23 -4.60 -20.38
C LYS A 450 -17.02 -4.47 -19.44
N SER A 451 -16.19 -3.46 -19.63
CA SER A 451 -15.01 -3.22 -18.79
C SER A 451 -15.42 -2.37 -17.59
N LEU A 452 -15.52 -2.99 -16.44
CA LEU A 452 -15.75 -2.33 -15.17
C LEU A 452 -14.41 -2.15 -14.48
N ILE A 453 -14.14 -0.96 -14.00
CA ILE A 453 -12.84 -0.67 -13.41
C ILE A 453 -12.89 -0.42 -11.92
N HIS A 454 -14.01 0.05 -11.41
CA HIS A 454 -14.18 0.28 -9.98
C HIS A 454 -15.41 -0.43 -9.44
N PHE A 455 -15.33 -0.81 -8.17
CA PHE A 455 -16.43 -1.35 -7.41
C PHE A 455 -16.60 -0.53 -6.13
N LEU A 456 -17.83 -0.24 -5.76
CA LEU A 456 -18.16 0.21 -4.41
C LEU A 456 -18.62 -0.99 -3.61
N PRO A 457 -17.99 -1.31 -2.48
CA PRO A 457 -18.39 -2.46 -1.68
C PRO A 457 -19.77 -2.24 -1.08
N THR A 458 -20.65 -3.23 -1.23
CA THR A 458 -21.97 -3.25 -0.61
C THR A 458 -22.00 -4.14 0.63
N GLN A 459 -21.09 -5.09 0.69
CA GLN A 459 -20.94 -6.00 1.82
C GLN A 459 -19.45 -6.33 2.03
N PHE A 460 -19.13 -6.71 3.23
CA PHE A 460 -17.84 -7.27 3.60
C PHE A 460 -18.03 -8.51 4.48
N ASN A 461 -17.02 -9.35 4.58
CA ASN A 461 -17.06 -10.51 5.45
C ASN A 461 -16.58 -10.14 6.85
N ASP A 462 -17.48 -10.19 7.85
CA ASP A 462 -17.15 -9.86 9.25
C ASP A 462 -16.06 -10.77 9.83
N THR A 463 -16.06 -12.05 9.46
CA THR A 463 -15.04 -12.99 9.92
C THR A 463 -13.66 -12.59 9.41
N ALA A 464 -13.54 -12.19 8.14
CA ALA A 464 -12.30 -11.65 7.58
C ALA A 464 -11.90 -10.34 8.24
N ARG A 465 -12.85 -9.45 8.50
CA ARG A 465 -12.61 -8.17 9.19
C ARG A 465 -12.00 -8.39 10.58
N ILE A 466 -12.63 -9.25 11.39
CA ILE A 466 -12.15 -9.55 12.74
C ILE A 466 -10.78 -10.24 12.71
N LEU A 467 -10.52 -11.08 11.71
CA LEU A 467 -9.24 -11.75 11.54
C LEU A 467 -8.13 -10.76 11.17
N ILE A 468 -8.41 -9.81 10.27
CA ILE A 468 -7.45 -8.78 9.86
C ILE A 468 -7.17 -7.80 11.02
N ASP A 469 -8.16 -7.51 11.87
CA ASP A 469 -8.00 -6.67 13.07
C ASP A 469 -7.25 -7.38 14.21
N LEU A 470 -7.13 -8.70 14.17
CA LEU A 470 -6.57 -9.50 15.26
C LEU A 470 -5.22 -8.99 15.80
N PRO A 471 -4.21 -8.66 14.98
CA PRO A 471 -2.94 -8.13 15.47
C PRO A 471 -3.05 -6.70 16.02
N ALA A 472 -4.05 -5.94 15.56
CA ALA A 472 -4.24 -4.54 15.91
C ALA A 472 -5.21 -4.29 17.07
N LYS A 473 -5.77 -5.34 17.68
CA LYS A 473 -6.73 -5.21 18.81
C LYS A 473 -6.22 -4.40 19.98
N SER A 474 -4.91 -4.44 20.23
CA SER A 474 -4.26 -3.68 21.32
C SER A 474 -3.93 -2.24 20.95
N LEU A 475 -4.09 -1.84 19.69
CA LEU A 475 -3.81 -0.48 19.26
C LEU A 475 -4.94 0.46 19.65
N THR A 476 -4.57 1.64 20.12
CA THR A 476 -5.53 2.73 20.29
C THR A 476 -5.86 3.31 18.93
N LYS A 477 -7.09 3.14 18.50
CA LYS A 477 -7.60 3.78 17.27
C LYS A 477 -7.91 5.25 17.59
N PRO A 478 -7.29 6.20 16.88
CA PRO A 478 -7.48 7.61 17.20
C PRO A 478 -8.89 8.13 16.86
N VAL A 479 -9.58 7.47 15.94
CA VAL A 479 -10.96 7.74 15.54
C VAL A 479 -11.69 6.42 15.37
N ARG A 480 -12.99 6.39 15.65
CA ARG A 480 -13.87 5.25 15.35
C ARG A 480 -15.19 5.75 14.79
N CYS A 481 -15.63 5.17 13.69
CA CYS A 481 -16.93 5.45 13.10
C CYS A 481 -17.94 4.35 13.45
N SER A 482 -19.21 4.72 13.58
CA SER A 482 -20.29 3.76 13.87
C SER A 482 -20.68 2.90 12.66
N ALA A 483 -20.30 3.32 11.45
CA ALA A 483 -20.58 2.61 10.21
C ALA A 483 -19.29 1.97 9.64
N PRO A 484 -19.38 0.77 9.07
CA PRO A 484 -18.27 0.14 8.35
C PRO A 484 -18.01 0.84 7.01
N LEU A 485 -16.90 0.50 6.37
CA LEU A 485 -16.51 0.99 5.04
C LEU A 485 -16.33 2.53 4.97
N ILE A 486 -16.19 3.17 6.13
CA ILE A 486 -15.78 4.56 6.24
C ILE A 486 -14.28 4.58 6.53
N GLU A 487 -13.56 5.38 5.77
CA GLU A 487 -12.16 5.64 6.05
C GLU A 487 -12.00 6.97 6.76
N SER A 488 -11.24 6.99 7.83
CA SER A 488 -10.87 8.20 8.54
C SER A 488 -9.37 8.44 8.45
N CYS A 489 -9.00 9.65 8.04
CA CYS A 489 -7.62 10.12 8.02
C CYS A 489 -7.51 11.36 8.90
N ILE A 490 -6.44 11.48 9.67
CA ILE A 490 -6.22 12.63 10.53
C ILE A 490 -5.01 13.39 10.02
N LEU A 491 -5.19 14.67 9.76
CA LEU A 491 -4.12 15.60 9.42
C LEU A 491 -3.82 16.48 10.63
N ASP A 492 -2.61 16.38 11.14
CA ASP A 492 -2.11 17.22 12.21
C ASP A 492 -1.21 18.32 11.65
N SER A 493 -1.47 19.54 12.10
CA SER A 493 -0.75 20.74 11.68
C SER A 493 -0.57 21.67 12.90
N PRO A 494 0.46 22.53 12.93
CA PRO A 494 0.54 23.60 13.92
C PRO A 494 -0.67 24.52 13.94
N LYS A 495 -1.43 24.59 12.86
CA LYS A 495 -2.60 25.46 12.68
C LYS A 495 -3.93 24.78 13.04
N GLY A 496 -3.93 23.50 13.36
CA GLY A 496 -5.14 22.75 13.69
C GLY A 496 -5.06 21.28 13.29
N THR A 497 -6.15 20.58 13.53
CA THR A 497 -6.31 19.17 13.15
C THR A 497 -7.55 19.05 12.25
N ALA A 498 -7.45 18.24 11.20
CA ALA A 498 -8.60 17.86 10.39
C ALA A 498 -8.78 16.34 10.38
N ILE A 499 -10.02 15.86 10.51
CA ILE A 499 -10.38 14.47 10.25
C ILE A 499 -11.07 14.44 8.89
N VAL A 500 -10.44 13.81 7.93
CA VAL A 500 -11.01 13.58 6.60
C VAL A 500 -11.73 12.25 6.62
N LEU A 501 -13.03 12.25 6.35
CA LEU A 501 -13.89 11.09 6.27
C LEU A 501 -14.24 10.81 4.82
N VAL A 502 -14.09 9.57 4.38
CA VAL A 502 -14.51 9.11 3.04
C VAL A 502 -15.41 7.89 3.18
N ASN A 503 -16.58 8.00 2.60
CA ASN A 503 -17.55 6.92 2.51
C ASN A 503 -17.30 6.10 1.24
N TRP A 504 -16.79 4.91 1.39
CA TRP A 504 -16.50 3.99 0.27
C TRP A 504 -17.71 3.13 -0.13
N THR A 505 -18.91 3.53 0.31
CA THR A 505 -20.18 2.88 -0.09
C THR A 505 -21.04 3.81 -0.96
N ARG A 506 -22.15 3.30 -1.45
CA ARG A 506 -23.18 4.11 -2.13
C ARG A 506 -24.15 4.79 -1.18
N GLU A 507 -24.30 4.24 0.02
CA GLU A 507 -25.33 4.65 0.95
C GLU A 507 -24.90 5.85 1.76
N ILE A 508 -25.79 6.84 1.90
CA ILE A 508 -25.59 7.97 2.79
C ILE A 508 -25.63 7.46 4.24
N GLN A 509 -24.61 7.81 5.01
CA GLN A 509 -24.54 7.46 6.42
C GLN A 509 -25.21 8.57 7.25
N LYS A 510 -26.50 8.43 7.49
CA LYS A 510 -27.25 9.36 8.34
C LYS A 510 -26.93 9.12 9.81
N GLY A 511 -26.71 10.21 10.56
CA GLY A 511 -26.41 10.14 11.98
C GLY A 511 -25.12 9.37 12.30
N LEU A 512 -24.13 9.41 11.41
CA LEU A 512 -22.83 8.78 11.63
C LEU A 512 -22.23 9.31 12.94
N THR A 513 -21.94 8.40 13.86
CA THR A 513 -21.20 8.74 15.09
C THR A 513 -19.71 8.53 14.87
N VAL A 514 -18.95 9.60 15.10
CA VAL A 514 -17.48 9.59 15.08
C VAL A 514 -17.00 9.74 16.51
N ILE A 515 -16.33 8.72 17.04
CA ILE A 515 -15.80 8.69 18.41
C ILE A 515 -14.33 9.09 18.35
N LEU A 516 -13.99 10.16 19.02
CA LEU A 516 -12.63 10.68 19.14
C LEU A 516 -11.88 9.92 20.24
N GLY A 517 -10.68 9.45 19.93
CA GLY A 517 -9.73 8.97 20.91
C GLY A 517 -9.05 10.12 21.66
N GLN A 518 -7.84 9.87 22.15
CA GLN A 518 -7.02 10.89 22.81
C GLN A 518 -6.42 11.86 21.78
N ASN A 519 -6.01 13.04 22.27
CA ASN A 519 -5.26 14.06 21.52
C ASN A 519 -6.05 14.77 20.41
N PHE A 520 -7.31 15.10 20.68
CA PHE A 520 -8.03 16.07 19.87
C PHE A 520 -8.25 17.37 20.66
N PRO A 521 -8.13 18.55 19.99
CA PRO A 521 -8.35 19.82 20.65
C PRO A 521 -9.75 19.89 21.30
N PRO A 522 -9.87 20.39 22.54
CA PRO A 522 -11.16 20.74 23.09
C PRO A 522 -11.74 21.95 22.34
N GLY A 523 -13.04 22.15 22.39
CA GLY A 523 -13.67 23.32 21.78
C GLY A 523 -14.55 22.98 20.57
N PRO A 524 -15.03 24.03 19.90
CA PRO A 524 -15.96 23.87 18.78
C PRO A 524 -15.30 23.16 17.60
N VAL A 525 -16.13 22.38 16.90
CA VAL A 525 -15.77 21.75 15.65
C VAL A 525 -16.68 22.26 14.55
N ARG A 526 -16.20 22.26 13.31
CA ARG A 526 -17.00 22.59 12.14
C ARG A 526 -16.75 21.59 11.02
N LEU A 527 -17.70 21.45 10.13
CA LEU A 527 -17.53 20.70 8.89
C LEU A 527 -17.07 21.62 7.78
N ALA A 528 -16.25 21.09 6.86
CA ALA A 528 -15.78 21.86 5.71
C ALA A 528 -16.93 22.31 4.81
N SER A 529 -17.98 21.50 4.69
CA SER A 529 -19.21 21.81 3.95
C SER A 529 -20.05 22.92 4.59
N GLY A 530 -19.79 23.29 5.84
CA GLY A 530 -20.66 24.19 6.61
C GLY A 530 -21.92 23.53 7.18
N GLN A 531 -22.14 22.23 6.97
CA GLN A 531 -23.24 21.50 7.58
C GLN A 531 -23.09 21.43 9.10
N ALA A 532 -24.20 21.17 9.78
CA ALA A 532 -24.20 21.04 11.24
C ALA A 532 -23.49 19.75 11.67
N VAL A 533 -22.77 19.85 12.79
CA VAL A 533 -22.19 18.70 13.51
C VAL A 533 -22.51 18.85 15.00
N ASN A 534 -23.04 17.79 15.60
CA ASN A 534 -23.33 17.76 17.02
C ASN A 534 -22.15 17.15 17.77
N ARG A 535 -21.64 17.86 18.78
CA ARG A 535 -20.57 17.37 19.65
C ARG A 535 -21.08 17.12 21.07
N SER A 536 -20.87 15.90 21.56
CA SER A 536 -21.14 15.54 22.96
C SER A 536 -19.90 14.83 23.51
N GLY A 537 -19.09 15.56 24.26
CA GLY A 537 -17.81 15.07 24.74
C GLY A 537 -16.87 14.66 23.62
N ASN A 538 -16.52 13.38 23.58
CA ASN A 538 -15.67 12.79 22.53
C ASN A 538 -16.47 12.20 21.36
N ARG A 539 -17.79 12.41 21.30
CA ARG A 539 -18.66 11.93 20.22
C ARG A 539 -19.08 13.07 19.32
N LEU A 540 -18.97 12.87 18.03
CA LEU A 540 -19.48 13.77 17.00
C LEU A 540 -20.55 13.02 16.22
N THR A 541 -21.65 13.69 15.89
CA THR A 541 -22.73 13.11 15.06
C THR A 541 -22.96 14.02 13.87
N LEU A 542 -22.94 13.44 12.67
CA LEU A 542 -23.12 14.13 11.40
C LEU A 542 -23.72 13.20 10.35
N ASP A 543 -24.24 13.78 9.29
CA ASP A 543 -24.59 13.02 8.09
C ASP A 543 -23.40 13.00 7.14
N LEU A 544 -22.98 11.82 6.72
CA LEU A 544 -21.91 11.64 5.75
C LEU A 544 -22.45 11.08 4.45
N ASN A 545 -22.44 11.91 3.42
CA ASN A 545 -22.80 11.47 2.07
C ASN A 545 -21.60 10.73 1.41
N ILE A 546 -20.69 11.47 0.79
CA ILE A 546 -19.57 10.91 0.04
C ILE A 546 -18.26 11.12 0.80
N ALA A 547 -17.97 12.36 1.17
CA ALA A 547 -16.78 12.71 1.94
C ALA A 547 -17.00 14.05 2.65
N GLU A 548 -16.31 14.21 3.78
CA GLU A 548 -16.40 15.38 4.64
C GLU A 548 -15.10 15.58 5.43
N SER A 549 -14.82 16.80 5.85
CA SER A 549 -13.72 17.09 6.78
C SER A 549 -14.23 17.73 8.06
N ILE A 550 -13.90 17.14 9.21
CA ILE A 550 -14.15 17.70 10.54
C ILE A 550 -12.92 18.51 10.95
N ILE A 551 -13.10 19.77 11.26
CA ILE A 551 -12.03 20.73 11.47
C ILE A 551 -11.99 21.16 12.93
N PHE A 552 -10.81 21.03 13.53
CA PHE A 552 -10.46 21.52 14.87
C PHE A 552 -9.41 22.61 14.69
N ASN A 553 -9.75 23.85 14.98
CA ASN A 553 -8.78 24.94 14.98
C ASN A 553 -8.00 24.95 16.30
N ASN A 554 -6.70 25.17 16.22
CA ASN A 554 -5.94 25.58 17.41
C ASN A 554 -6.17 27.09 17.58
N PHE A 555 -6.78 27.47 18.67
CA PHE A 555 -6.94 28.88 19.05
C PHE A 555 -5.69 29.36 19.76
#